data_a1ccb8541c3cd7d5f146741ad0e15463
#
_entry.id   a1ccb8541c3cd7d5f146741ad0e15463
#
_cell.length_a   1.000
_cell.length_b   1.000
_cell.length_c   1.000
_cell.angle_alpha   90.00
_cell.angle_beta   90.00
_cell.angle_gamma   90.00
#
_symmetry.space_group_name_H-M   'P 1'
#
loop_
_entity.id
_entity.type
_entity.pdbx_description
1 polymer ?
#
loop_
_entity_poly.entity_id
_entity_poly.type
_entity_poly.pdbx_seq_one_letter_code
_entity_poly.pdbx_strand_id
1 'polypeptide(L)'
;MRLPGGARRPRRVAMLSVHTSPLHQPGTGDAGGMNVYIVELARKLAALGIEVEIFTRATTAALPPSVELAPGVLVRHVAAGPYEGLAKEELPAQLCAFTHGVMQAWAGHRPGYYDLVHSHYWLSGHVGWLAAERWRVPLVHAMHTMAKVKNAALAAGDTPEPAARVIGETQIVEAADRLIANTAEEADELVRHYDAEPGKVAVVHPGVNLDRFRPLTEGAAGAAGDDVAASRAAARARLGLPQDAVVPLFAGRIQPLKAPDVLLRATAALVDEDPSLRSRLVVPVVGGPSGSGLARPEGLQKLAARLGIADLVRFHPPVGQEQLADWYRAASVLVMPSYSESFGLVAIEAQACGTPVVAAAVGGLPVAVRDGVSGFLVAGHDPADYARALRRFLDDPSLAARMGGAAARHAQSFGWDTAAAATADVYTAAMQERRRHLRSLHG
;
A
#
# COMPACT_ATOMS: atom_id res chain seq x y z
N MET A 1 -6.76 -25.68 -15.00
CA MET A 1 -6.10 -26.68 -14.15
C MET A 1 -7.07 -27.07 -13.04
N ARG A 2 -7.40 -28.35 -12.84
CA ARG A 2 -8.30 -28.78 -11.75
C ARG A 2 -7.42 -29.10 -10.54
N LEU A 3 -7.73 -28.48 -9.40
CA LEU A 3 -7.10 -28.80 -8.12
C LEU A 3 -7.57 -30.18 -7.61
N PRO A 4 -6.79 -30.88 -6.75
CA PRO A 4 -7.24 -32.11 -6.10
C PRO A 4 -8.55 -31.85 -5.37
N GLY A 5 -9.60 -32.65 -5.64
CA GLY A 5 -10.94 -32.48 -5.04
C GLY A 5 -11.99 -31.80 -5.92
N GLY A 6 -11.73 -31.51 -7.20
CA GLY A 6 -12.74 -30.96 -8.12
C GLY A 6 -13.04 -29.46 -7.97
N ALA A 7 -12.25 -28.74 -7.17
CA ALA A 7 -12.35 -27.30 -6.99
C ALA A 7 -11.96 -26.57 -8.29
N ARG A 8 -12.83 -25.64 -8.72
CA ARG A 8 -12.59 -24.83 -9.91
C ARG A 8 -12.16 -23.41 -9.49
N ARG A 9 -11.03 -22.94 -10.00
CA ARG A 9 -10.64 -21.53 -9.89
C ARG A 9 -11.69 -20.62 -10.55
N PRO A 10 -11.87 -19.38 -10.05
CA PRO A 10 -12.70 -18.40 -10.75
C PRO A 10 -12.15 -18.13 -12.16
N ARG A 11 -13.03 -17.78 -13.07
CA ARG A 11 -12.68 -17.31 -14.43
C ARG A 11 -12.68 -15.81 -14.50
N ARG A 12 -13.62 -15.17 -13.78
CA ARG A 12 -13.83 -13.72 -13.83
C ARG A 12 -14.21 -13.17 -12.47
N VAL A 13 -13.55 -12.10 -12.09
CA VAL A 13 -13.71 -11.40 -10.82
C VAL A 13 -14.19 -9.97 -11.09
N ALA A 14 -15.26 -9.53 -10.41
CA ALA A 14 -15.62 -8.14 -10.29
C ALA A 14 -14.85 -7.53 -9.11
N MET A 15 -13.89 -6.65 -9.38
CA MET A 15 -13.10 -5.96 -8.35
C MET A 15 -13.64 -4.55 -8.17
N LEU A 16 -13.77 -4.07 -6.94
CA LEU A 16 -14.38 -2.77 -6.64
C LEU A 16 -13.38 -1.83 -5.94
N SER A 17 -13.20 -0.63 -6.50
CA SER A 17 -12.39 0.45 -5.95
C SER A 17 -13.11 1.79 -6.16
N VAL A 18 -14.05 2.11 -5.26
CA VAL A 18 -14.97 3.25 -5.41
C VAL A 18 -14.27 4.60 -5.27
N HIS A 19 -13.51 4.80 -4.18
CA HIS A 19 -13.02 6.12 -3.78
C HIS A 19 -11.74 6.58 -4.47
N THR A 20 -11.01 5.67 -5.10
CA THR A 20 -9.79 5.99 -5.84
C THR A 20 -9.64 5.08 -7.06
N SER A 21 -9.34 5.67 -8.21
CA SER A 21 -9.12 4.91 -9.44
C SER A 21 -7.76 4.22 -9.42
N PRO A 22 -7.67 2.93 -9.81
CA PRO A 22 -6.40 2.23 -9.96
C PRO A 22 -5.48 2.88 -11.01
N LEU A 23 -6.03 3.73 -11.88
CA LEU A 23 -5.28 4.46 -12.90
C LEU A 23 -4.63 5.75 -12.38
N HIS A 24 -4.97 6.21 -11.18
CA HIS A 24 -4.36 7.40 -10.59
C HIS A 24 -2.93 7.10 -10.14
N GLN A 25 -2.05 8.09 -10.30
CA GLN A 25 -0.66 8.00 -9.84
C GLN A 25 -0.62 7.88 -8.31
N PRO A 26 0.01 6.83 -7.75
CA PRO A 26 0.23 6.72 -6.32
C PRO A 26 1.00 7.93 -5.75
N GLY A 27 0.62 8.37 -4.54
CA GLY A 27 1.20 9.55 -3.91
C GLY A 27 0.48 10.86 -4.22
N THR A 28 -0.58 10.84 -5.05
CA THR A 28 -1.43 12.00 -5.35
C THR A 28 -2.80 11.84 -4.73
N GLY A 29 -3.32 12.83 -4.04
CA GLY A 29 -4.63 12.79 -3.39
C GLY A 29 -4.79 11.55 -2.49
N ASP A 30 -5.85 10.78 -2.72
CA ASP A 30 -6.11 9.52 -2.00
C ASP A 30 -5.41 8.29 -2.62
N ALA A 31 -4.80 8.44 -3.80
CA ALA A 31 -4.11 7.32 -4.44
C ALA A 31 -2.81 6.96 -3.70
N GLY A 32 -2.67 5.70 -3.33
CA GLY A 32 -1.54 5.21 -2.52
C GLY A 32 -1.31 3.72 -2.66
N GLY A 33 -0.89 3.07 -1.57
CA GLY A 33 -0.60 1.64 -1.55
C GLY A 33 -1.74 0.75 -2.03
N MET A 34 -3.00 1.11 -1.74
CA MET A 34 -4.16 0.35 -2.23
C MET A 34 -4.25 0.35 -3.76
N ASN A 35 -3.94 1.46 -4.44
CA ASN A 35 -3.94 1.53 -5.90
C ASN A 35 -2.88 0.59 -6.48
N VAL A 36 -1.66 0.60 -5.90
CA VAL A 36 -0.58 -0.33 -6.28
C VAL A 36 -1.02 -1.77 -6.07
N TYR A 37 -1.60 -2.08 -4.90
CA TYR A 37 -2.11 -3.41 -4.56
C TYR A 37 -3.13 -3.91 -5.60
N ILE A 38 -4.13 -3.10 -5.93
CA ILE A 38 -5.19 -3.47 -6.87
C ILE A 38 -4.61 -3.73 -8.27
N VAL A 39 -3.74 -2.85 -8.77
CA VAL A 39 -3.15 -2.96 -10.11
C VAL A 39 -2.27 -4.20 -10.23
N GLU A 40 -1.35 -4.39 -9.28
CA GLU A 40 -0.39 -5.48 -9.35
C GLU A 40 -1.08 -6.84 -9.11
N LEU A 41 -2.02 -6.92 -8.15
CA LEU A 41 -2.80 -8.12 -7.92
C LEU A 41 -3.65 -8.49 -9.16
N ALA A 42 -4.36 -7.52 -9.75
CA ALA A 42 -5.20 -7.76 -10.93
C ALA A 42 -4.38 -8.29 -12.12
N ARG A 43 -3.20 -7.71 -12.38
CA ARG A 43 -2.29 -8.18 -13.43
C ARG A 43 -1.83 -9.61 -13.21
N LYS A 44 -1.48 -9.96 -11.96
CA LYS A 44 -1.02 -11.31 -11.63
C LYS A 44 -2.16 -12.33 -11.62
N LEU A 45 -3.36 -11.95 -11.21
CA LEU A 45 -4.56 -12.80 -11.37
C LEU A 45 -4.86 -13.07 -12.84
N ALA A 46 -4.75 -12.05 -13.71
CA ALA A 46 -4.91 -12.23 -15.15
C ALA A 46 -3.85 -13.18 -15.74
N ALA A 47 -2.60 -13.08 -15.29
CA ALA A 47 -1.54 -14.03 -15.67
C ALA A 47 -1.84 -15.48 -15.22
N LEU A 48 -2.62 -15.67 -14.16
CA LEU A 48 -3.14 -16.98 -13.74
C LEU A 48 -4.40 -17.43 -14.53
N GLY A 49 -4.83 -16.67 -15.54
CA GLY A 49 -6.02 -16.95 -16.34
C GLY A 49 -7.34 -16.53 -15.68
N ILE A 50 -7.31 -15.63 -14.70
CA ILE A 50 -8.48 -15.08 -14.02
C ILE A 50 -8.71 -13.66 -14.55
N GLU A 51 -9.72 -13.46 -15.38
CA GLU A 51 -10.08 -12.12 -15.88
C GLU A 51 -10.56 -11.23 -14.72
N VAL A 52 -10.11 -9.96 -14.71
CA VAL A 52 -10.46 -9.00 -13.67
C VAL A 52 -11.12 -7.77 -14.31
N GLU A 53 -12.31 -7.42 -13.87
CA GLU A 53 -12.95 -6.16 -14.21
C GLU A 53 -13.04 -5.28 -12.96
N ILE A 54 -12.32 -4.14 -12.99
CA ILE A 54 -12.20 -3.22 -11.86
C ILE A 54 -13.20 -2.09 -12.07
N PHE A 55 -14.17 -1.95 -11.18
CA PHE A 55 -15.13 -0.85 -11.17
C PHE A 55 -14.62 0.29 -10.30
N THR A 56 -14.54 1.48 -10.85
CA THR A 56 -14.13 2.70 -10.14
C THR A 56 -15.00 3.88 -10.55
N ARG A 57 -15.10 4.90 -9.68
CA ARG A 57 -15.91 6.08 -9.97
C ARG A 57 -15.25 6.94 -11.07
N ALA A 58 -16.06 7.38 -12.02
CA ALA A 58 -15.63 8.39 -12.98
C ALA A 58 -15.46 9.74 -12.28
N THR A 59 -14.29 10.34 -12.41
CA THR A 59 -13.92 11.64 -11.79
C THR A 59 -13.94 12.81 -12.76
N THR A 60 -14.15 12.54 -14.05
CA THR A 60 -14.37 13.53 -15.10
C THR A 60 -15.21 12.93 -16.21
N ALA A 61 -16.00 13.76 -16.91
CA ALA A 61 -16.83 13.35 -18.05
C ALA A 61 -15.99 12.92 -19.28
N ALA A 62 -14.71 13.31 -19.34
CA ALA A 62 -13.80 12.98 -20.43
C ALA A 62 -13.25 11.54 -20.35
N LEU A 63 -13.44 10.84 -19.22
CA LEU A 63 -12.96 9.44 -19.09
C LEU A 63 -13.78 8.52 -20.00
N PRO A 64 -13.11 7.61 -20.74
CA PRO A 64 -13.81 6.59 -21.50
C PRO A 64 -14.58 5.64 -20.56
N PRO A 65 -15.65 4.99 -21.00
CA PRO A 65 -16.43 4.05 -20.18
C PRO A 65 -15.59 2.92 -19.60
N SER A 66 -14.56 2.50 -20.32
CA SER A 66 -13.60 1.47 -19.85
C SER A 66 -12.23 1.65 -20.49
N VAL A 67 -11.20 1.15 -19.80
CA VAL A 67 -9.78 1.14 -20.22
C VAL A 67 -9.22 -0.24 -19.96
N GLU A 68 -8.57 -0.84 -20.93
CA GLU A 68 -7.77 -2.05 -20.72
C GLU A 68 -6.45 -1.64 -20.03
N LEU A 69 -6.27 -2.11 -18.80
CA LEU A 69 -5.08 -1.84 -17.99
C LEU A 69 -3.92 -2.79 -18.34
N ALA A 70 -4.27 -4.02 -18.68
CA ALA A 70 -3.37 -5.09 -19.12
C ALA A 70 -4.24 -6.19 -19.76
N PRO A 71 -3.65 -7.13 -20.52
CA PRO A 71 -4.39 -8.27 -21.05
C PRO A 71 -5.15 -9.01 -19.95
N GLY A 72 -6.48 -9.07 -20.07
CA GLY A 72 -7.38 -9.70 -19.10
C GLY A 72 -7.72 -8.82 -17.88
N VAL A 73 -7.32 -7.54 -17.87
CA VAL A 73 -7.68 -6.57 -16.81
C VAL A 73 -8.34 -5.34 -17.42
N LEU A 74 -9.63 -5.18 -17.16
CA LEU A 74 -10.43 -4.04 -17.60
C LEU A 74 -10.74 -3.11 -16.42
N VAL A 75 -10.56 -1.81 -16.59
CA VAL A 75 -11.04 -0.79 -15.64
C VAL A 75 -12.29 -0.16 -16.23
N ARG A 76 -13.39 -0.21 -15.50
CA ARG A 76 -14.68 0.39 -15.86
C ARG A 76 -14.95 1.61 -15.02
N HIS A 77 -15.21 2.73 -15.67
CA HIS A 77 -15.60 3.98 -15.03
C HIS A 77 -17.12 4.03 -14.84
N VAL A 78 -17.54 4.23 -13.60
CA VAL A 78 -18.96 4.31 -13.23
C VAL A 78 -19.29 5.75 -12.85
N ALA A 79 -20.25 6.35 -13.53
CA ALA A 79 -20.76 7.67 -13.17
C ALA A 79 -21.60 7.58 -11.88
N ALA A 80 -21.17 8.30 -10.85
CA ALA A 80 -21.85 8.35 -9.56
C ALA A 80 -21.59 9.71 -8.89
N GLY A 81 -22.61 10.52 -8.80
CA GLY A 81 -22.55 11.91 -8.34
C GLY A 81 -21.82 12.84 -9.31
N PRO A 82 -21.46 14.04 -8.86
CA PRO A 82 -20.71 14.99 -9.66
C PRO A 82 -19.34 14.41 -10.03
N TYR A 83 -18.88 14.70 -11.24
CA TYR A 83 -17.58 14.21 -11.70
C TYR A 83 -16.43 14.82 -10.90
N GLU A 84 -16.49 16.15 -10.68
CA GLU A 84 -15.42 16.91 -10.03
C GLU A 84 -15.88 17.51 -8.69
N GLY A 85 -14.94 17.87 -7.81
CA GLY A 85 -15.21 18.59 -6.57
C GLY A 85 -15.83 17.75 -5.45
N LEU A 86 -16.06 16.46 -5.63
CA LEU A 86 -16.63 15.60 -4.59
C LEU A 86 -15.53 15.21 -3.57
N ALA A 87 -15.72 15.60 -2.32
CA ALA A 87 -14.85 15.20 -1.24
C ALA A 87 -15.08 13.73 -0.87
N LYS A 88 -14.06 13.10 -0.28
CA LYS A 88 -14.12 11.69 0.12
C LYS A 88 -15.25 11.40 1.12
N GLU A 89 -15.50 12.34 2.01
CA GLU A 89 -16.54 12.30 3.04
C GLU A 89 -17.95 12.33 2.47
N GLU A 90 -18.12 12.80 1.22
CA GLU A 90 -19.39 12.86 0.50
C GLU A 90 -19.66 11.60 -0.34
N LEU A 91 -18.64 10.75 -0.55
CA LEU A 91 -18.78 9.51 -1.32
C LEU A 91 -19.82 8.52 -0.78
N PRO A 92 -20.07 8.39 0.53
CA PRO A 92 -21.12 7.51 1.04
C PRO A 92 -22.49 7.80 0.44
N ALA A 93 -22.81 9.07 0.19
CA ALA A 93 -24.09 9.48 -0.44
C ALA A 93 -24.21 9.06 -1.93
N GLN A 94 -23.11 8.68 -2.56
CA GLN A 94 -23.06 8.29 -3.98
C GLN A 94 -23.06 6.77 -4.19
N LEU A 95 -23.04 5.96 -3.12
CA LEU A 95 -22.92 4.50 -3.24
C LEU A 95 -24.12 3.86 -3.94
N CYS A 96 -25.33 4.39 -3.77
CA CYS A 96 -26.52 3.91 -4.49
C CYS A 96 -26.38 4.11 -6.01
N ALA A 97 -25.93 5.30 -6.45
CA ALA A 97 -25.71 5.59 -7.86
C ALA A 97 -24.57 4.73 -8.44
N PHE A 98 -23.50 4.54 -7.67
CA PHE A 98 -22.41 3.68 -8.07
C PHE A 98 -22.85 2.21 -8.19
N THR A 99 -23.61 1.70 -7.21
CA THR A 99 -24.17 0.34 -7.25
C THR A 99 -25.06 0.15 -8.48
N HIS A 100 -25.91 1.14 -8.78
CA HIS A 100 -26.74 1.10 -9.99
C HIS A 100 -25.91 0.95 -11.26
N GLY A 101 -24.82 1.72 -11.41
CA GLY A 101 -23.93 1.61 -12.57
C GLY A 101 -23.22 0.26 -12.67
N VAL A 102 -22.81 -0.32 -11.54
CA VAL A 102 -22.25 -1.69 -11.48
C VAL A 102 -23.30 -2.72 -11.94
N MET A 103 -24.55 -2.58 -11.48
CA MET A 103 -25.65 -3.47 -11.90
C MET A 103 -26.01 -3.31 -13.37
N GLN A 104 -25.97 -2.09 -13.91
CA GLN A 104 -26.18 -1.86 -15.34
C GLN A 104 -25.11 -2.53 -16.20
N ALA A 105 -23.84 -2.43 -15.80
CA ALA A 105 -22.75 -3.09 -16.50
C ALA A 105 -22.94 -4.62 -16.53
N TRP A 106 -23.39 -5.20 -15.41
CA TRP A 106 -23.69 -6.64 -15.33
C TRP A 106 -24.93 -7.05 -16.12
N ALA A 107 -25.95 -6.21 -16.20
CA ALA A 107 -27.22 -6.54 -16.86
C ALA A 107 -27.08 -6.89 -18.36
N GLY A 108 -25.99 -6.44 -19.01
CA GLY A 108 -25.63 -6.82 -20.38
C GLY A 108 -25.05 -8.25 -20.50
N HIS A 109 -24.83 -8.95 -19.38
CA HIS A 109 -24.19 -10.26 -19.37
C HIS A 109 -25.15 -11.37 -18.93
N ARG A 110 -24.78 -12.61 -19.25
CA ARG A 110 -25.53 -13.80 -18.79
C ARG A 110 -25.34 -14.01 -17.27
N PRO A 111 -26.34 -14.58 -16.57
CA PRO A 111 -26.16 -15.00 -15.19
C PRO A 111 -24.90 -15.86 -15.00
N GLY A 112 -24.16 -15.62 -13.92
CA GLY A 112 -22.88 -16.29 -13.67
C GLY A 112 -21.71 -15.75 -14.50
N TYR A 113 -21.80 -14.51 -14.97
CA TYR A 113 -20.71 -13.84 -15.68
C TYR A 113 -19.50 -13.61 -14.78
N TYR A 114 -19.71 -13.08 -13.55
CA TYR A 114 -18.69 -13.05 -12.50
C TYR A 114 -18.84 -14.28 -11.60
N ASP A 115 -17.71 -14.84 -11.20
CA ASP A 115 -17.65 -15.97 -10.26
C ASP A 115 -17.61 -15.50 -8.78
N LEU A 116 -17.14 -14.26 -8.55
CA LEU A 116 -17.11 -13.60 -7.23
C LEU A 116 -16.96 -12.07 -7.35
N VAL A 117 -17.17 -11.39 -6.22
CA VAL A 117 -16.84 -9.97 -6.02
C VAL A 117 -15.66 -9.86 -5.05
N HIS A 118 -14.65 -9.04 -5.39
CA HIS A 118 -13.57 -8.64 -4.49
C HIS A 118 -13.59 -7.12 -4.28
N SER A 119 -13.92 -6.68 -3.09
CA SER A 119 -14.04 -5.27 -2.75
C SER A 119 -12.87 -4.78 -1.89
N HIS A 120 -12.42 -3.55 -2.15
CA HIS A 120 -11.30 -2.90 -1.49
C HIS A 120 -11.76 -1.63 -0.79
N TYR A 121 -11.53 -1.56 0.52
CA TYR A 121 -11.95 -0.47 1.38
C TYR A 121 -13.49 -0.44 1.63
N TRP A 122 -13.91 0.09 2.78
CA TRP A 122 -15.28 -0.01 3.25
C TRP A 122 -16.36 0.50 2.29
N LEU A 123 -16.11 1.62 1.55
CA LEU A 123 -17.06 2.12 0.55
C LEU A 123 -17.36 1.10 -0.55
N SER A 124 -16.31 0.44 -1.01
CA SER A 124 -16.44 -0.64 -2.01
C SER A 124 -17.08 -1.89 -1.42
N GLY A 125 -16.90 -2.12 -0.11
CA GLY A 125 -17.51 -3.23 0.60
C GLY A 125 -19.03 -3.20 0.55
N HIS A 126 -19.64 -2.05 0.78
CA HIS A 126 -21.11 -1.88 0.68
C HIS A 126 -21.64 -2.19 -0.71
N VAL A 127 -21.00 -1.66 -1.75
CA VAL A 127 -21.36 -1.95 -3.14
C VAL A 127 -21.17 -3.43 -3.45
N GLY A 128 -20.04 -3.99 -2.97
CA GLY A 128 -19.68 -5.40 -3.17
C GLY A 128 -20.68 -6.34 -2.52
N TRP A 129 -21.15 -6.02 -1.33
CA TRP A 129 -22.19 -6.80 -0.65
C TRP A 129 -23.47 -6.86 -1.47
N LEU A 130 -24.01 -5.71 -1.90
CA LEU A 130 -25.22 -5.65 -2.72
C LEU A 130 -25.05 -6.38 -4.06
N ALA A 131 -23.88 -6.25 -4.69
CA ALA A 131 -23.57 -6.94 -5.94
C ALA A 131 -23.49 -8.46 -5.75
N ALA A 132 -22.78 -8.91 -4.73
CA ALA A 132 -22.62 -10.33 -4.42
C ALA A 132 -23.96 -11.03 -4.14
N GLU A 133 -24.82 -10.39 -3.32
CA GLU A 133 -26.17 -10.88 -3.05
C GLU A 133 -27.02 -10.96 -4.33
N ARG A 134 -27.03 -9.91 -5.13
CA ARG A 134 -27.82 -9.86 -6.39
C ARG A 134 -27.35 -10.89 -7.40
N TRP A 135 -26.05 -11.12 -7.52
CA TRP A 135 -25.46 -12.07 -8.46
C TRP A 135 -25.36 -13.50 -7.90
N ARG A 136 -25.65 -13.68 -6.60
CA ARG A 136 -25.55 -14.96 -5.87
C ARG A 136 -24.13 -15.54 -5.94
N VAL A 137 -23.13 -14.67 -5.81
CA VAL A 137 -21.70 -15.02 -5.79
C VAL A 137 -21.08 -14.62 -4.44
N PRO A 138 -19.93 -15.17 -4.05
CA PRO A 138 -19.31 -14.78 -2.79
C PRO A 138 -18.72 -13.38 -2.85
N LEU A 139 -18.70 -12.72 -1.69
CA LEU A 139 -17.97 -11.49 -1.41
C LEU A 139 -16.66 -11.82 -0.71
N VAL A 140 -15.54 -11.44 -1.33
CA VAL A 140 -14.23 -11.35 -0.69
C VAL A 140 -13.94 -9.88 -0.43
N HIS A 141 -13.47 -9.53 0.77
CA HIS A 141 -13.21 -8.13 1.12
C HIS A 141 -11.82 -7.94 1.74
N ALA A 142 -11.15 -6.85 1.35
CA ALA A 142 -9.90 -6.38 1.95
C ALA A 142 -10.08 -4.96 2.49
N MET A 143 -9.81 -4.78 3.79
CA MET A 143 -10.05 -3.50 4.48
C MET A 143 -9.07 -2.41 4.05
N HIS A 144 -7.81 -2.73 3.83
CA HIS A 144 -6.64 -1.85 3.60
C HIS A 144 -6.33 -0.89 4.76
N THR A 145 -7.34 -0.39 5.44
CA THR A 145 -7.24 0.38 6.69
C THR A 145 -8.52 0.22 7.48
N MET A 146 -8.43 0.20 8.79
CA MET A 146 -9.56 0.04 9.70
C MET A 146 -9.73 1.26 10.59
N ALA A 147 -10.97 1.77 10.70
CA ALA A 147 -11.28 2.99 11.46
C ALA A 147 -10.96 2.82 12.95
N LYS A 148 -11.33 1.70 13.56
CA LYS A 148 -11.08 1.46 14.99
C LYS A 148 -9.58 1.43 15.30
N VAL A 149 -8.76 0.82 14.42
CA VAL A 149 -7.29 0.78 14.56
C VAL A 149 -6.68 2.17 14.40
N LYS A 150 -7.11 2.91 13.37
CA LYS A 150 -6.64 4.30 13.17
C LYS A 150 -7.01 5.21 14.32
N ASN A 151 -8.23 5.09 14.85
CA ASN A 151 -8.71 5.89 15.97
C ASN A 151 -7.96 5.58 17.28
N ALA A 152 -7.45 4.36 17.43
CA ALA A 152 -6.60 3.99 18.57
C ALA A 152 -5.15 4.53 18.46
N ALA A 153 -4.70 4.87 17.24
CA ALA A 153 -3.32 5.30 16.94
C ALA A 153 -3.29 6.69 16.26
N LEU A 154 -4.11 7.64 16.74
CA LEU A 154 -4.16 8.98 16.16
C LEU A 154 -2.85 9.72 16.34
N ALA A 155 -2.34 10.30 15.24
CA ALA A 155 -1.23 11.24 15.29
C ALA A 155 -1.66 12.61 15.85
N ALA A 156 -0.72 13.37 16.39
CA ALA A 156 -1.01 14.72 16.84
C ALA A 156 -1.50 15.60 15.67
N GLY A 157 -2.70 16.16 15.82
CA GLY A 157 -3.36 16.97 14.79
C GLY A 157 -4.18 16.20 13.76
N ASP A 158 -4.31 14.89 13.91
CA ASP A 158 -5.24 14.06 13.13
C ASP A 158 -6.65 14.08 13.75
N THR A 159 -7.65 13.79 12.92
CA THR A 159 -9.05 13.68 13.34
C THR A 159 -9.50 12.22 13.32
N PRO A 160 -10.34 11.79 14.29
CA PRO A 160 -10.90 10.45 14.28
C PRO A 160 -11.71 10.16 13.01
N GLU A 161 -11.66 8.92 12.56
CA GLU A 161 -12.53 8.45 11.50
C GLU A 161 -14.00 8.46 11.98
N PRO A 162 -14.96 8.82 11.13
CA PRO A 162 -16.35 9.02 11.52
C PRO A 162 -17.03 7.73 11.96
N ALA A 163 -17.99 7.83 12.88
CA ALA A 163 -18.77 6.69 13.38
C ALA A 163 -19.47 5.91 12.24
N ALA A 164 -19.95 6.60 11.21
CA ALA A 164 -20.57 5.96 10.06
C ALA A 164 -19.61 4.99 9.35
N ARG A 165 -18.28 5.29 9.31
CA ARG A 165 -17.29 4.37 8.77
C ARG A 165 -17.13 3.14 9.66
N VAL A 166 -17.05 3.32 10.97
CA VAL A 166 -16.96 2.19 11.93
C VAL A 166 -18.15 1.23 11.78
N ILE A 167 -19.36 1.79 11.69
CA ILE A 167 -20.59 1.00 11.48
C ILE A 167 -20.51 0.25 10.14
N GLY A 168 -20.15 0.97 9.08
CA GLY A 168 -20.05 0.38 7.74
C GLY A 168 -19.03 -0.74 7.66
N GLU A 169 -17.85 -0.56 8.26
CA GLU A 169 -16.82 -1.61 8.33
C GLU A 169 -17.33 -2.86 9.07
N THR A 170 -18.04 -2.68 10.21
CA THR A 170 -18.61 -3.78 10.98
C THR A 170 -19.63 -4.58 10.15
N GLN A 171 -20.51 -3.88 9.42
CA GLN A 171 -21.50 -4.53 8.55
C GLN A 171 -20.86 -5.34 7.43
N ILE A 172 -19.76 -4.82 6.83
CA ILE A 172 -19.06 -5.51 5.76
C ILE A 172 -18.33 -6.75 6.27
N VAL A 173 -17.72 -6.66 7.45
CA VAL A 173 -17.07 -7.82 8.10
C VAL A 173 -18.07 -8.95 8.35
N GLU A 174 -19.28 -8.63 8.79
CA GLU A 174 -20.37 -9.60 8.96
C GLU A 174 -20.81 -10.22 7.63
N ALA A 175 -21.02 -9.37 6.61
CA ALA A 175 -21.57 -9.76 5.30
C ALA A 175 -20.59 -10.52 4.39
N ALA A 176 -19.28 -10.34 4.57
CA ALA A 176 -18.28 -10.96 3.71
C ALA A 176 -18.20 -12.48 3.91
N ASP A 177 -18.12 -13.23 2.81
CA ASP A 177 -17.84 -14.68 2.84
C ASP A 177 -16.38 -14.94 3.23
N ARG A 178 -15.45 -14.04 2.84
CA ARG A 178 -14.02 -14.08 3.20
C ARG A 178 -13.47 -12.68 3.37
N LEU A 179 -12.55 -12.53 4.34
CA LEU A 179 -11.76 -11.34 4.58
C LEU A 179 -10.31 -11.64 4.27
N ILE A 180 -9.63 -10.74 3.55
CA ILE A 180 -8.19 -10.80 3.34
C ILE A 180 -7.53 -9.77 4.24
N ALA A 181 -6.68 -10.24 5.16
CA ALA A 181 -5.80 -9.44 5.99
C ALA A 181 -4.37 -9.48 5.44
N ASN A 182 -3.66 -8.36 5.48
CA ASN A 182 -2.29 -8.28 4.99
C ASN A 182 -1.28 -8.95 5.94
N THR A 183 -1.63 -9.07 7.22
CA THR A 183 -0.77 -9.66 8.27
C THR A 183 -1.61 -10.43 9.28
N ALA A 184 -0.95 -11.25 10.09
CA ALA A 184 -1.59 -11.93 11.21
C ALA A 184 -2.13 -10.92 12.24
N GLU A 185 -1.42 -9.79 12.47
CA GLU A 185 -1.88 -8.72 13.36
C GLU A 185 -3.17 -8.09 12.83
N GLU A 186 -3.26 -7.78 11.53
CA GLU A 186 -4.50 -7.26 10.91
C GLU A 186 -5.64 -8.29 11.03
N ALA A 187 -5.35 -9.59 10.89
CA ALA A 187 -6.34 -10.64 11.11
C ALA A 187 -6.85 -10.66 12.56
N ASP A 188 -5.95 -10.55 13.53
CA ASP A 188 -6.30 -10.47 14.94
C ASP A 188 -7.08 -9.19 15.27
N GLU A 189 -6.76 -8.07 14.62
CA GLU A 189 -7.50 -6.80 14.75
C GLU A 189 -8.93 -6.92 14.20
N LEU A 190 -9.13 -7.60 13.08
CA LEU A 190 -10.46 -7.90 12.53
C LEU A 190 -11.30 -8.72 13.53
N VAL A 191 -10.70 -9.74 14.14
CA VAL A 191 -11.37 -10.55 15.15
C VAL A 191 -11.67 -9.75 16.42
N ARG A 192 -10.67 -9.03 16.96
CA ARG A 192 -10.82 -8.33 18.25
C ARG A 192 -11.70 -7.09 18.19
N HIS A 193 -11.65 -6.34 17.10
CA HIS A 193 -12.33 -5.04 16.98
C HIS A 193 -13.63 -5.11 16.21
N TYR A 194 -13.77 -6.04 15.28
CA TYR A 194 -14.94 -6.12 14.39
C TYR A 194 -15.70 -7.43 14.51
N ASP A 195 -15.36 -8.27 15.50
CA ASP A 195 -15.99 -9.56 15.76
C ASP A 195 -15.99 -10.49 14.53
N ALA A 196 -14.95 -10.39 13.68
CA ALA A 196 -14.80 -11.25 12.52
C ALA A 196 -14.71 -12.72 12.96
N GLU A 197 -15.44 -13.59 12.29
CA GLU A 197 -15.28 -15.03 12.49
C GLU A 197 -13.88 -15.46 12.02
N PRO A 198 -13.03 -16.06 12.90
CA PRO A 198 -11.65 -16.39 12.53
C PRO A 198 -11.53 -17.26 11.28
N GLY A 199 -12.49 -18.17 11.07
CA GLY A 199 -12.53 -19.04 9.88
C GLY A 199 -12.77 -18.30 8.56
N LYS A 200 -13.28 -17.06 8.59
CA LYS A 200 -13.46 -16.22 7.39
C LYS A 200 -12.22 -15.40 7.04
N VAL A 201 -11.28 -15.21 7.97
CA VAL A 201 -10.10 -14.36 7.77
C VAL A 201 -8.94 -15.17 7.19
N ALA A 202 -8.41 -14.73 6.06
CA ALA A 202 -7.23 -15.31 5.43
C ALA A 202 -6.10 -14.28 5.43
N VAL A 203 -4.90 -14.67 5.85
CA VAL A 203 -3.72 -13.81 5.78
C VAL A 203 -3.05 -14.00 4.42
N VAL A 204 -2.98 -12.91 3.65
CA VAL A 204 -2.31 -12.87 2.35
C VAL A 204 -1.42 -11.62 2.31
N HIS A 205 -0.11 -11.80 2.44
CA HIS A 205 0.81 -10.68 2.34
C HIS A 205 0.79 -10.07 0.94
N PRO A 206 0.74 -8.74 0.81
CA PRO A 206 0.91 -8.07 -0.46
C PRO A 206 2.34 -8.28 -0.99
N GLY A 207 2.53 -8.00 -2.27
CA GLY A 207 3.80 -8.21 -2.94
C GLY A 207 4.54 -6.93 -3.28
N VAL A 208 5.71 -7.11 -3.88
CA VAL A 208 6.51 -6.09 -4.53
C VAL A 208 6.78 -6.53 -5.98
N ASN A 209 6.85 -5.57 -6.89
CA ASN A 209 7.22 -5.82 -8.28
C ASN A 209 8.76 -5.94 -8.38
N LEU A 210 9.26 -7.17 -8.31
CA LEU A 210 10.68 -7.48 -8.30
C LEU A 210 11.39 -7.24 -9.66
N ASP A 211 10.65 -7.05 -10.74
CA ASP A 211 11.23 -6.67 -12.03
C ASP A 211 11.59 -5.18 -12.03
N ARG A 212 10.80 -4.35 -11.36
CA ARG A 212 11.00 -2.91 -11.24
C ARG A 212 11.89 -2.55 -10.06
N PHE A 213 11.52 -3.04 -8.87
CA PHE A 213 12.21 -2.77 -7.62
C PHE A 213 13.29 -3.82 -7.40
N ARG A 214 14.48 -3.52 -7.85
CA ARG A 214 15.69 -4.34 -7.71
C ARG A 214 16.94 -3.48 -7.84
N PRO A 215 18.09 -3.91 -7.35
CA PRO A 215 19.36 -3.28 -7.72
C PRO A 215 19.54 -3.36 -9.25
N LEU A 216 20.07 -2.30 -9.85
CA LEU A 216 20.44 -2.32 -11.28
C LEU A 216 21.89 -2.76 -11.37
N THR A 217 22.13 -3.90 -12.03
CA THR A 217 23.45 -4.43 -12.32
C THR A 217 23.79 -4.15 -13.79
N GLU A 218 24.89 -3.46 -14.04
CA GLU A 218 25.50 -3.39 -15.38
C GLU A 218 26.53 -4.53 -15.47
N GLY A 219 26.16 -5.67 -16.09
CA GLY A 219 27.05 -6.79 -16.33
C GLY A 219 26.88 -8.01 -15.40
N ALA A 220 27.58 -9.09 -15.71
CA ALA A 220 27.44 -10.41 -15.08
C ALA A 220 27.69 -10.41 -13.57
N ALA A 221 26.89 -11.24 -12.89
CA ALA A 221 26.82 -11.50 -11.47
C ALA A 221 28.11 -11.25 -10.65
N GLY A 222 28.13 -10.10 -9.94
CA GLY A 222 28.99 -9.86 -8.80
C GLY A 222 28.35 -10.40 -7.49
N ALA A 223 29.07 -10.37 -6.38
CA ALA A 223 28.50 -10.67 -5.08
C ALA A 223 27.35 -9.68 -4.77
N ALA A 224 26.25 -10.15 -4.18
CA ALA A 224 25.02 -9.38 -3.99
C ALA A 224 25.21 -7.99 -3.29
N GLY A 225 26.32 -7.78 -2.61
CA GLY A 225 26.69 -6.50 -1.97
C GLY A 225 27.29 -5.48 -2.93
N ASP A 226 28.10 -5.93 -3.87
CA ASP A 226 28.75 -5.07 -4.87
C ASP A 226 27.71 -4.50 -5.83
N ASP A 227 26.73 -5.29 -6.19
CA ASP A 227 25.61 -4.88 -7.05
C ASP A 227 24.78 -3.75 -6.42
N VAL A 228 24.53 -3.82 -5.09
CA VAL A 228 23.79 -2.76 -4.36
C VAL A 228 24.58 -1.45 -4.33
N ALA A 229 25.89 -1.50 -4.10
CA ALA A 229 26.73 -0.30 -4.04
C ALA A 229 26.84 0.39 -5.42
N ALA A 230 27.07 -0.37 -6.48
CA ALA A 230 27.10 0.13 -7.84
C ALA A 230 25.75 0.73 -8.28
N SER A 231 24.66 0.03 -7.98
CA SER A 231 23.28 0.49 -8.23
C SER A 231 22.98 1.81 -7.52
N ARG A 232 23.42 1.96 -6.26
CA ARG A 232 23.28 3.20 -5.48
C ARG A 232 24.03 4.35 -6.11
N ALA A 233 25.28 4.12 -6.49
CA ALA A 233 26.12 5.14 -7.12
C ALA A 233 25.51 5.65 -8.45
N ALA A 234 25.04 4.73 -9.29
CA ALA A 234 24.38 5.08 -10.54
C ALA A 234 23.07 5.86 -10.32
N ALA A 235 22.24 5.46 -9.34
CA ALA A 235 21.00 6.16 -9.02
C ALA A 235 21.28 7.57 -8.47
N ARG A 236 22.31 7.73 -7.61
CA ARG A 236 22.73 9.05 -7.12
C ARG A 236 23.18 9.97 -8.24
N ALA A 237 23.96 9.46 -9.20
CA ALA A 237 24.37 10.23 -10.36
C ALA A 237 23.16 10.74 -11.15
N ARG A 238 22.15 9.88 -11.41
CA ARG A 238 20.92 10.26 -12.11
C ARG A 238 20.10 11.33 -11.36
N LEU A 239 20.07 11.25 -10.03
CA LEU A 239 19.30 12.16 -9.19
C LEU A 239 20.08 13.41 -8.73
N GLY A 240 21.34 13.56 -9.13
CA GLY A 240 22.20 14.67 -8.73
C GLY A 240 22.50 14.71 -7.22
N LEU A 241 22.62 13.53 -6.59
CA LEU A 241 22.96 13.38 -5.19
C LEU A 241 24.46 13.15 -5.00
N PRO A 242 25.09 13.71 -3.93
CA PRO A 242 26.51 13.44 -3.64
C PRO A 242 26.75 11.97 -3.38
N GLN A 243 27.89 11.44 -3.88
CA GLN A 243 28.20 10.02 -3.78
C GLN A 243 28.53 9.56 -2.35
N ASP A 244 29.10 10.44 -1.57
CA ASP A 244 29.56 10.22 -0.18
C ASP A 244 28.54 10.62 0.89
N ALA A 245 27.39 11.22 0.48
CA ALA A 245 26.36 11.61 1.42
C ALA A 245 25.62 10.41 2.03
N VAL A 246 25.19 10.55 3.29
CA VAL A 246 24.16 9.72 3.88
C VAL A 246 22.80 10.30 3.52
N VAL A 247 21.96 9.47 2.91
CA VAL A 247 20.67 9.87 2.32
C VAL A 247 19.54 9.13 3.03
N PRO A 248 19.02 9.65 4.18
CA PRO A 248 17.80 9.14 4.78
C PRO A 248 16.60 9.65 3.98
N LEU A 249 15.89 8.74 3.32
CA LEU A 249 14.77 9.02 2.45
C LEU A 249 13.43 8.87 3.19
N PHE A 250 12.53 9.84 3.02
CA PHE A 250 11.09 9.64 3.23
C PHE A 250 10.43 9.53 1.86
N ALA A 251 9.61 8.50 1.66
CA ALA A 251 8.80 8.33 0.46
C ALA A 251 7.36 7.97 0.83
N GLY A 252 6.39 8.77 0.38
CA GLY A 252 4.98 8.51 0.64
C GLY A 252 4.14 9.78 0.73
N ARG A 253 2.85 9.59 1.02
CA ARG A 253 1.92 10.71 1.23
C ARG A 253 2.32 11.54 2.45
N ILE A 254 2.36 12.86 2.28
CA ILE A 254 2.66 13.80 3.36
C ILE A 254 1.38 14.02 4.16
N GLN A 255 1.27 13.35 5.30
CA GLN A 255 0.15 13.44 6.24
C GLN A 255 0.64 13.10 7.66
N PRO A 256 0.00 13.59 8.74
CA PRO A 256 0.41 13.33 10.12
C PRO A 256 0.59 11.85 10.43
N LEU A 257 -0.30 10.99 9.95
CA LEU A 257 -0.25 9.53 10.16
C LEU A 257 1.06 8.88 9.67
N LYS A 258 1.74 9.47 8.66
CA LYS A 258 3.02 8.98 8.12
C LYS A 258 4.23 9.61 8.82
N ALA A 259 3.99 10.61 9.66
CA ALA A 259 4.96 11.27 10.55
C ALA A 259 6.30 11.69 9.89
N PRO A 260 6.31 12.31 8.69
CA PRO A 260 7.56 12.77 8.09
C PRO A 260 8.29 13.82 8.95
N ASP A 261 7.60 14.48 9.86
CA ASP A 261 8.17 15.43 10.81
C ASP A 261 9.13 14.77 11.81
N VAL A 262 8.92 13.50 12.15
CA VAL A 262 9.83 12.73 13.02
C VAL A 262 11.21 12.59 12.36
N LEU A 263 11.28 12.32 11.04
CA LEU A 263 12.56 12.29 10.31
C LEU A 263 13.26 13.66 10.37
N LEU A 264 12.52 14.75 10.16
CA LEU A 264 13.11 16.10 10.21
C LEU A 264 13.65 16.43 11.59
N ARG A 265 12.92 16.11 12.65
CA ARG A 265 13.35 16.30 14.05
C ARG A 265 14.54 15.43 14.41
N ALA A 266 14.56 14.16 13.95
CA ALA A 266 15.69 13.26 14.13
C ALA A 266 16.95 13.80 13.43
N THR A 267 16.80 14.35 12.23
CA THR A 267 17.88 14.99 11.48
C THR A 267 18.42 16.23 12.21
N ALA A 268 17.53 17.07 12.74
CA ALA A 268 17.93 18.24 13.52
C ALA A 268 18.72 17.84 14.77
N ALA A 269 18.23 16.84 15.52
CA ALA A 269 18.91 16.34 16.71
C ALA A 269 20.33 15.82 16.40
N LEU A 270 20.51 15.11 15.27
CA LEU A 270 21.84 14.65 14.83
C LEU A 270 22.80 15.80 14.53
N VAL A 271 22.31 16.86 13.86
CA VAL A 271 23.12 18.01 13.47
C VAL A 271 23.41 18.91 14.68
N ASP A 272 22.48 19.01 15.63
CA ASP A 272 22.69 19.75 16.88
C ASP A 272 23.76 19.07 17.75
N GLU A 273 23.77 17.73 17.79
CA GLU A 273 24.78 16.92 18.49
C GLU A 273 26.16 17.00 17.82
N ASP A 274 26.20 16.93 16.48
CA ASP A 274 27.39 16.95 15.66
C ASP A 274 27.20 17.81 14.41
N PRO A 275 27.53 19.10 14.46
CA PRO A 275 27.38 20.02 13.31
C PRO A 275 28.17 19.61 12.06
N SER A 276 29.23 18.79 12.19
CA SER A 276 30.02 18.33 11.05
C SER A 276 29.22 17.43 10.09
N LEU A 277 28.16 16.79 10.58
CA LEU A 277 27.26 15.96 9.81
C LEU A 277 26.50 16.72 8.71
N ARG A 278 26.39 18.05 8.86
CA ARG A 278 25.69 18.91 7.90
C ARG A 278 26.23 18.77 6.47
N SER A 279 27.53 18.60 6.32
CA SER A 279 28.17 18.40 5.00
C SER A 279 27.92 17.00 4.41
N ARG A 280 27.46 16.06 5.21
CA ARG A 280 27.32 14.64 4.85
C ARG A 280 25.86 14.17 4.73
N LEU A 281 24.88 15.01 5.11
CA LEU A 281 23.47 14.65 5.11
C LEU A 281 22.73 15.31 3.94
N VAL A 282 21.91 14.51 3.23
CA VAL A 282 20.88 14.98 2.31
C VAL A 282 19.60 14.23 2.58
N VAL A 283 18.52 14.91 2.91
CA VAL A 283 17.24 14.32 3.35
C VAL A 283 16.16 14.55 2.28
N PRO A 284 15.98 13.64 1.33
CA PRO A 284 14.89 13.74 0.37
C PRO A 284 13.54 13.39 1.03
N VAL A 285 12.53 14.20 0.75
CA VAL A 285 11.13 13.93 1.07
C VAL A 285 10.37 13.87 -0.24
N VAL A 286 10.02 12.66 -0.67
CA VAL A 286 9.38 12.39 -1.96
C VAL A 286 7.90 12.08 -1.75
N GLY A 287 7.01 12.95 -2.20
CA GLY A 287 5.56 12.76 -2.08
C GLY A 287 4.78 14.07 -2.05
N GLY A 288 3.47 13.95 -2.00
CA GLY A 288 2.55 15.09 -1.96
C GLY A 288 1.68 15.10 -0.71
N PRO A 289 1.12 16.26 -0.35
CA PRO A 289 0.17 16.38 0.73
C PRO A 289 -1.11 15.57 0.42
N SER A 290 -1.69 14.97 1.46
CA SER A 290 -2.87 14.11 1.34
C SER A 290 -3.66 14.09 2.64
N GLY A 291 -4.98 13.87 2.56
CA GLY A 291 -5.85 13.82 3.74
C GLY A 291 -5.70 15.06 4.61
N SER A 292 -5.53 14.89 5.93
CA SER A 292 -5.31 15.98 6.88
C SER A 292 -4.05 16.82 6.60
N GLY A 293 -3.09 16.29 5.84
CA GLY A 293 -1.90 17.02 5.37
C GLY A 293 -2.22 18.14 4.35
N LEU A 294 -3.36 18.08 3.66
CA LEU A 294 -3.80 19.11 2.70
C LEU A 294 -4.07 20.47 3.38
N ALA A 295 -4.46 20.46 4.65
CA ALA A 295 -4.74 21.68 5.40
C ALA A 295 -3.48 22.54 5.61
N ARG A 296 -2.28 21.96 5.54
CA ARG A 296 -1.00 22.63 5.74
C ARG A 296 0.08 22.11 4.77
N PRO A 297 -0.06 22.33 3.45
CA PRO A 297 0.84 21.75 2.45
C PRO A 297 2.30 22.16 2.62
N GLU A 298 2.55 23.35 3.19
CA GLU A 298 3.91 23.88 3.49
C GLU A 298 4.39 23.59 4.93
N GLY A 299 3.66 22.77 5.67
CA GLY A 299 3.94 22.54 7.10
C GLY A 299 5.33 21.98 7.36
N LEU A 300 5.78 21.05 6.53
CA LEU A 300 7.11 20.44 6.65
C LEU A 300 8.24 21.39 6.27
N GLN A 301 8.07 22.21 5.21
CA GLN A 301 9.07 23.22 4.82
C GLN A 301 9.26 24.24 5.95
N LYS A 302 8.16 24.72 6.54
CA LYS A 302 8.19 25.62 7.69
C LYS A 302 8.83 24.95 8.91
N LEU A 303 8.60 23.65 9.12
CA LEU A 303 9.25 22.89 10.19
C LEU A 303 10.76 22.79 9.95
N ALA A 304 11.21 22.41 8.76
CA ALA A 304 12.63 22.31 8.42
C ALA A 304 13.36 23.64 8.63
N ALA A 305 12.72 24.77 8.26
CA ALA A 305 13.27 26.10 8.50
C ALA A 305 13.39 26.41 10.00
N ARG A 306 12.35 26.14 10.80
CA ARG A 306 12.40 26.35 12.27
C ARG A 306 13.44 25.49 12.97
N LEU A 307 13.68 24.28 12.45
CA LEU A 307 14.70 23.35 12.95
C LEU A 307 16.12 23.69 12.45
N GLY A 308 16.29 24.71 11.61
CA GLY A 308 17.59 25.10 11.07
C GLY A 308 18.23 24.10 10.13
N ILE A 309 17.43 23.23 9.48
CA ILE A 309 17.91 22.16 8.57
C ILE A 309 17.36 22.28 7.15
N ALA A 310 16.81 23.44 6.77
CA ALA A 310 16.18 23.62 5.45
C ALA A 310 17.14 23.38 4.28
N ASP A 311 18.44 23.61 4.47
CA ASP A 311 19.51 23.37 3.49
C ASP A 311 19.78 21.88 3.26
N LEU A 312 19.43 21.02 4.21
CA LEU A 312 19.61 19.56 4.11
C LEU A 312 18.41 18.86 3.47
N VAL A 313 17.20 19.44 3.58
CA VAL A 313 15.95 18.80 3.18
C VAL A 313 15.61 19.15 1.73
N ARG A 314 15.39 18.13 0.90
CA ARG A 314 14.98 18.29 -0.49
C ARG A 314 13.57 17.73 -0.70
N PHE A 315 12.59 18.62 -0.89
CA PHE A 315 11.20 18.25 -1.15
C PHE A 315 11.00 17.99 -2.64
N HIS A 316 10.45 16.81 -2.96
CA HIS A 316 10.11 16.39 -4.33
C HIS A 316 8.64 16.03 -4.42
N PRO A 317 7.96 16.41 -5.52
CA PRO A 317 6.59 16.01 -5.76
C PRO A 317 6.48 14.48 -5.89
N PRO A 318 5.25 13.92 -5.87
CA PRO A 318 5.03 12.52 -6.20
C PRO A 318 5.62 12.19 -7.57
N VAL A 319 6.29 11.03 -7.65
CA VAL A 319 6.96 10.55 -8.86
C VAL A 319 6.37 9.23 -9.31
N GLY A 320 6.55 8.88 -10.58
CA GLY A 320 6.19 7.57 -11.11
C GLY A 320 7.04 6.45 -10.48
N GLN A 321 6.55 5.21 -10.52
CA GLN A 321 7.19 4.07 -9.86
C GLN A 321 8.62 3.78 -10.35
N GLU A 322 8.93 4.05 -11.61
CA GLU A 322 10.30 3.90 -12.15
C GLU A 322 11.28 4.89 -11.48
N GLN A 323 10.88 6.15 -11.39
CA GLN A 323 11.70 7.17 -10.73
C GLN A 323 11.73 6.95 -9.21
N LEU A 324 10.65 6.42 -8.62
CA LEU A 324 10.61 6.06 -7.20
C LEU A 324 11.62 4.94 -6.89
N ALA A 325 11.77 3.96 -7.79
CA ALA A 325 12.79 2.93 -7.66
C ALA A 325 14.21 3.51 -7.65
N ASP A 326 14.47 4.58 -8.43
CA ASP A 326 15.77 5.27 -8.39
C ASP A 326 15.99 6.01 -7.05
N TRP A 327 14.93 6.62 -6.47
CA TRP A 327 15.01 7.19 -5.13
C TRP A 327 15.34 6.13 -4.07
N TYR A 328 14.70 4.95 -4.14
CA TYR A 328 15.04 3.85 -3.25
C TYR A 328 16.47 3.39 -3.43
N ARG A 329 16.95 3.16 -4.65
CA ARG A 329 18.34 2.77 -4.91
C ARG A 329 19.36 3.78 -4.41
N ALA A 330 19.07 5.07 -4.56
CA ALA A 330 19.96 6.17 -4.17
C ALA A 330 20.08 6.35 -2.65
N ALA A 331 19.04 5.96 -1.91
CA ALA A 331 18.98 6.15 -0.47
C ALA A 331 20.00 5.28 0.28
N SER A 332 20.52 5.81 1.39
CA SER A 332 21.29 5.02 2.36
C SER A 332 20.35 4.19 3.24
N VAL A 333 19.19 4.77 3.55
CA VAL A 333 18.16 4.17 4.40
C VAL A 333 16.82 4.82 4.08
N LEU A 334 15.74 4.03 4.05
CA LEU A 334 14.37 4.54 4.06
C LEU A 334 13.90 4.73 5.49
N VAL A 335 13.20 5.81 5.78
CA VAL A 335 12.66 6.11 7.13
C VAL A 335 11.14 6.14 7.08
N MET A 336 10.51 5.28 7.88
CA MET A 336 9.05 5.11 7.95
C MET A 336 8.55 5.22 9.41
N PRO A 337 8.40 6.44 9.95
CA PRO A 337 7.99 6.64 11.34
C PRO A 337 6.46 6.67 11.49
N SER A 338 5.73 5.91 10.67
CA SER A 338 4.28 5.92 10.61
C SER A 338 3.62 5.54 11.93
N TYR A 339 2.53 6.21 12.32
CA TYR A 339 1.70 5.82 13.48
C TYR A 339 0.83 4.59 13.19
N SER A 340 0.49 4.35 11.94
CA SER A 340 -0.25 3.18 11.49
C SER A 340 0.13 2.80 10.07
N GLU A 341 0.36 1.50 9.84
CA GLU A 341 0.72 0.94 8.54
C GLU A 341 0.16 -0.48 8.43
N SER A 342 -0.69 -0.74 7.44
CA SER A 342 -1.31 -2.05 7.26
C SER A 342 -0.30 -3.13 6.87
N PHE A 343 0.72 -2.78 6.07
CA PHE A 343 1.80 -3.68 5.68
C PHE A 343 3.14 -2.97 5.49
N GLY A 344 3.16 -1.86 4.74
CA GLY A 344 4.40 -1.16 4.41
C GLY A 344 4.96 -1.53 3.04
N LEU A 345 4.17 -1.39 1.96
CA LEU A 345 4.63 -1.62 0.59
C LEU A 345 5.90 -0.84 0.28
N VAL A 346 5.98 0.42 0.72
CA VAL A 346 7.16 1.28 0.55
C VAL A 346 8.40 0.67 1.20
N ALA A 347 8.26 -0.02 2.35
CA ALA A 347 9.37 -0.70 3.00
C ALA A 347 9.90 -1.87 2.16
N ILE A 348 9.02 -2.71 1.63
CA ILE A 348 9.48 -3.85 0.81
C ILE A 348 9.97 -3.43 -0.57
N GLU A 349 9.44 -2.33 -1.16
CA GLU A 349 9.93 -1.75 -2.40
C GLU A 349 11.36 -1.23 -2.24
N ALA A 350 11.64 -0.49 -1.16
CA ALA A 350 12.98 0.00 -0.86
C ALA A 350 13.96 -1.15 -0.58
N GLN A 351 13.54 -2.14 0.21
CA GLN A 351 14.33 -3.34 0.47
C GLN A 351 14.64 -4.13 -0.80
N ALA A 352 13.66 -4.29 -1.68
CA ALA A 352 13.87 -4.92 -2.98
C ALA A 352 14.92 -4.19 -3.83
N CYS A 353 15.04 -2.86 -3.70
CA CYS A 353 16.09 -2.05 -4.31
C CYS A 353 17.45 -2.11 -3.59
N GLY A 354 17.58 -2.87 -2.52
CA GLY A 354 18.80 -2.97 -1.72
C GLY A 354 18.97 -1.84 -0.71
N THR A 355 17.88 -1.23 -0.24
CA THR A 355 17.89 -0.14 0.73
C THR A 355 17.29 -0.61 2.05
N PRO A 356 18.06 -0.57 3.15
CA PRO A 356 17.54 -0.92 4.47
C PRO A 356 16.51 0.10 4.97
N VAL A 357 15.71 -0.28 5.95
CA VAL A 357 14.59 0.52 6.46
C VAL A 357 14.74 0.79 7.95
N VAL A 358 14.52 2.03 8.38
CA VAL A 358 14.26 2.38 9.78
C VAL A 358 12.78 2.69 9.90
N ALA A 359 12.03 1.86 10.61
CA ALA A 359 10.58 1.95 10.68
C ALA A 359 10.07 1.91 12.12
N ALA A 360 8.90 2.51 12.36
CA ALA A 360 8.16 2.29 13.59
C ALA A 360 7.74 0.81 13.70
N ALA A 361 7.78 0.25 14.91
CA ALA A 361 7.33 -1.11 15.19
C ALA A 361 5.79 -1.15 15.32
N VAL A 362 5.06 -0.82 14.24
CA VAL A 362 3.58 -0.75 14.23
C VAL A 362 2.98 -1.51 13.05
N GLY A 363 1.82 -2.11 13.27
CA GLY A 363 1.03 -2.80 12.25
C GLY A 363 1.85 -3.81 11.45
N GLY A 364 1.82 -3.75 10.14
CA GLY A 364 2.54 -4.68 9.26
C GLY A 364 4.06 -4.44 9.13
N LEU A 365 4.61 -3.34 9.67
CA LEU A 365 6.04 -3.04 9.52
C LEU A 365 6.96 -4.09 10.15
N PRO A 366 6.64 -4.74 11.30
CA PRO A 366 7.44 -5.84 11.83
C PRO A 366 7.47 -7.10 10.95
N VAL A 367 6.50 -7.26 10.06
CA VAL A 367 6.52 -8.33 9.03
C VAL A 367 7.37 -7.91 7.84
N ALA A 368 7.23 -6.65 7.40
CA ALA A 368 7.95 -6.11 6.25
C ALA A 368 9.44 -5.89 6.53
N VAL A 369 9.85 -5.59 7.78
CA VAL A 369 11.23 -5.27 8.16
C VAL A 369 11.73 -6.27 9.20
N ARG A 370 12.81 -6.96 8.91
CA ARG A 370 13.50 -7.84 9.87
C ARG A 370 14.51 -7.02 10.67
N ASP A 371 14.15 -6.78 11.95
CA ASP A 371 14.99 -5.97 12.85
C ASP A 371 16.43 -6.48 12.96
N GLY A 372 17.38 -5.56 12.88
CA GLY A 372 18.82 -5.85 12.89
C GLY A 372 19.36 -6.55 11.62
N VAL A 373 18.51 -6.97 10.69
CA VAL A 373 18.88 -7.73 9.48
C VAL A 373 18.64 -6.93 8.20
N SER A 374 17.40 -6.52 7.96
CA SER A 374 17.02 -5.75 6.76
C SER A 374 16.75 -4.28 7.07
N GLY A 375 16.85 -3.90 8.34
CA GLY A 375 16.62 -2.56 8.85
C GLY A 375 16.55 -2.55 10.35
N PHE A 376 15.99 -1.49 10.92
CA PHE A 376 15.77 -1.35 12.37
C PHE A 376 14.32 -0.99 12.64
N LEU A 377 13.73 -1.63 13.65
CA LEU A 377 12.42 -1.30 14.18
C LEU A 377 12.58 -0.42 15.42
N VAL A 378 11.87 0.70 15.43
CA VAL A 378 11.88 1.69 16.51
C VAL A 378 10.57 1.60 17.27
N ALA A 379 10.64 1.39 18.58
CA ALA A 379 9.47 1.42 19.45
C ALA A 379 9.04 2.87 19.71
N GLY A 380 7.86 3.24 19.22
CA GLY A 380 7.34 4.60 19.38
C GLY A 380 7.82 5.59 18.30
N HIS A 381 7.68 6.89 18.60
CA HIS A 381 7.86 7.97 17.63
C HIS A 381 8.75 9.11 18.18
N ASP A 382 9.56 8.84 19.22
CA ASP A 382 10.53 9.81 19.71
C ASP A 382 11.61 10.06 18.64
N PRO A 383 11.80 11.29 18.16
CA PRO A 383 12.82 11.61 17.18
C PRO A 383 14.24 11.21 17.60
N ALA A 384 14.53 11.17 18.92
CA ALA A 384 15.84 10.76 19.44
C ALA A 384 16.14 9.27 19.14
N ASP A 385 15.12 8.42 19.14
CA ASP A 385 15.30 7.00 18.82
C ASP A 385 15.63 6.80 17.35
N TYR A 386 14.96 7.56 16.47
CA TYR A 386 15.27 7.59 15.04
C TYR A 386 16.65 8.18 14.77
N ALA A 387 17.03 9.23 15.49
CA ALA A 387 18.39 9.80 15.40
C ALA A 387 19.45 8.75 15.76
N ARG A 388 19.26 7.98 16.84
CA ARG A 388 20.17 6.88 17.22
C ARG A 388 20.24 5.80 16.13
N ALA A 389 19.12 5.42 15.54
CA ALA A 389 19.10 4.45 14.44
C ALA A 389 19.83 4.97 13.20
N LEU A 390 19.62 6.25 12.84
CA LEU A 390 20.28 6.90 11.71
C LEU A 390 21.78 7.11 11.95
N ARG A 391 22.18 7.40 13.19
CA ARG A 391 23.60 7.55 13.59
C ARG A 391 24.42 6.33 13.22
N ARG A 392 23.87 5.12 13.31
CA ARG A 392 24.55 3.87 12.92
C ARG A 392 25.00 3.85 11.46
N PHE A 393 24.22 4.45 10.55
CA PHE A 393 24.57 4.57 9.13
C PHE A 393 25.58 5.69 8.86
N LEU A 394 25.68 6.68 9.75
CA LEU A 394 26.67 7.75 9.70
C LEU A 394 28.04 7.26 10.22
N ASP A 395 28.03 6.45 11.27
CA ASP A 395 29.24 5.94 11.92
C ASP A 395 29.86 4.78 11.14
N ASP A 396 29.02 3.98 10.45
CA ASP A 396 29.47 2.87 9.60
C ASP A 396 28.93 3.00 8.16
N PRO A 397 29.70 3.63 7.26
CA PRO A 397 29.28 3.81 5.85
C PRO A 397 29.02 2.50 5.11
N SER A 398 29.58 1.37 5.57
CA SER A 398 29.36 0.06 4.94
C SER A 398 28.06 -0.63 5.39
N LEU A 399 27.46 -0.17 6.49
CA LEU A 399 26.25 -0.76 7.06
C LEU A 399 25.09 -0.79 6.06
N ALA A 400 24.89 0.33 5.32
CA ALA A 400 23.84 0.43 4.33
C ALA A 400 23.98 -0.60 3.18
N ALA A 401 25.21 -0.93 2.78
CA ALA A 401 25.43 -1.95 1.76
C ALA A 401 25.21 -3.37 2.32
N ARG A 402 25.76 -3.66 3.51
CA ARG A 402 25.58 -4.98 4.15
C ARG A 402 24.10 -5.29 4.44
N MET A 403 23.39 -4.37 5.08
CA MET A 403 21.96 -4.54 5.36
C MET A 403 21.13 -4.51 4.08
N GLY A 404 21.52 -3.70 3.08
CA GLY A 404 20.85 -3.62 1.79
C GLY A 404 20.81 -4.95 1.04
N GLY A 405 21.91 -5.69 1.05
CA GLY A 405 21.96 -7.04 0.47
C GLY A 405 21.02 -8.03 1.20
N ALA A 406 20.94 -7.94 2.54
CA ALA A 406 20.01 -8.75 3.32
C ALA A 406 18.54 -8.31 3.08
N ALA A 407 18.30 -7.01 2.95
CA ALA A 407 16.99 -6.42 2.64
C ALA A 407 16.49 -6.89 1.27
N ALA A 408 17.33 -6.86 0.24
CA ALA A 408 16.97 -7.34 -1.10
C ALA A 408 16.60 -8.83 -1.09
N ARG A 409 17.34 -9.66 -0.36
CA ARG A 409 16.98 -11.08 -0.20
C ARG A 409 15.68 -11.28 0.57
N HIS A 410 15.44 -10.49 1.62
CA HIS A 410 14.18 -10.56 2.37
C HIS A 410 12.97 -10.20 1.49
N ALA A 411 13.07 -9.14 0.70
CA ALA A 411 12.01 -8.70 -0.20
C ALA A 411 11.62 -9.74 -1.27
N GLN A 412 12.51 -10.67 -1.63
CA GLN A 412 12.21 -11.76 -2.57
C GLN A 412 11.08 -12.68 -2.08
N SER A 413 10.83 -12.74 -0.76
CA SER A 413 9.73 -13.53 -0.20
C SER A 413 8.34 -12.89 -0.40
N PHE A 414 8.28 -11.64 -0.85
CA PHE A 414 7.05 -10.87 -1.05
C PHE A 414 6.75 -10.61 -2.54
N GLY A 415 6.78 -11.63 -3.38
CA GLY A 415 6.41 -11.49 -4.79
C GLY A 415 4.90 -11.41 -5.01
N TRP A 416 4.45 -10.57 -5.93
CA TRP A 416 3.02 -10.51 -6.32
C TRP A 416 2.50 -11.83 -6.89
N ASP A 417 3.34 -12.68 -7.43
CA ASP A 417 2.95 -14.02 -7.92
C ASP A 417 2.46 -14.90 -6.77
N THR A 418 3.16 -14.86 -5.62
CA THR A 418 2.77 -15.56 -4.39
C THR A 418 1.45 -15.00 -3.83
N ALA A 419 1.32 -13.67 -3.76
CA ALA A 419 0.12 -13.01 -3.31
C ALA A 419 -1.11 -13.34 -4.18
N ALA A 420 -0.95 -13.34 -5.50
CA ALA A 420 -2.02 -13.67 -6.43
C ALA A 420 -2.42 -15.15 -6.35
N ALA A 421 -1.47 -16.07 -6.20
CA ALA A 421 -1.75 -17.49 -6.02
C ALA A 421 -2.55 -17.73 -4.71
N ALA A 422 -2.12 -17.16 -3.60
CA ALA A 422 -2.81 -17.26 -2.32
C ALA A 422 -4.22 -16.62 -2.39
N THR A 423 -4.35 -15.46 -3.04
CA THR A 423 -5.66 -14.81 -3.26
C THR A 423 -6.59 -15.70 -4.10
N ALA A 424 -6.09 -16.36 -5.16
CA ALA A 424 -6.88 -17.27 -5.97
C ALA A 424 -7.35 -18.51 -5.18
N ASP A 425 -6.58 -18.96 -4.20
CA ASP A 425 -6.98 -20.04 -3.29
C ASP A 425 -8.08 -19.56 -2.32
N VAL A 426 -8.01 -18.34 -1.79
CA VAL A 426 -9.10 -17.71 -1.01
C VAL A 426 -10.39 -17.60 -1.84
N TYR A 427 -10.30 -17.18 -3.09
CA TYR A 427 -11.45 -17.13 -4.01
C TYR A 427 -12.08 -18.49 -4.21
N THR A 428 -11.25 -19.52 -4.42
CA THR A 428 -11.71 -20.89 -4.61
C THR A 428 -12.44 -21.39 -3.37
N ALA A 429 -11.93 -21.12 -2.18
CA ALA A 429 -12.58 -21.47 -0.90
C ALA A 429 -13.92 -20.75 -0.72
N ALA A 430 -13.97 -19.43 -0.97
CA ALA A 430 -15.19 -18.63 -0.89
C ALA A 430 -16.29 -19.17 -1.82
N MET A 431 -15.93 -19.49 -3.07
CA MET A 431 -16.88 -20.07 -4.03
C MET A 431 -17.42 -21.45 -3.61
N GLN A 432 -16.60 -22.28 -2.97
CA GLN A 432 -17.03 -23.59 -2.48
C GLN A 432 -18.02 -23.47 -1.31
N GLU A 433 -17.76 -22.56 -0.38
CA GLU A 433 -18.61 -22.33 0.77
C GLU A 433 -19.95 -21.71 0.39
N ARG A 434 -19.94 -20.70 -0.47
CA ARG A 434 -21.19 -20.10 -0.96
C ARG A 434 -22.05 -21.13 -1.68
N ARG A 435 -21.46 -22.03 -2.47
CA ARG A 435 -22.19 -23.14 -3.11
C ARG A 435 -22.76 -24.14 -2.10
N ARG A 436 -22.03 -24.46 -1.04
CA ARG A 436 -22.53 -25.34 0.03
C ARG A 436 -23.71 -24.69 0.76
N HIS A 437 -23.56 -23.42 1.10
CA HIS A 437 -24.62 -22.66 1.74
C HIS A 437 -25.89 -22.56 0.88
N LEU A 438 -25.78 -22.24 -0.40
CA LEU A 438 -26.92 -22.18 -1.32
C LEU A 438 -27.61 -23.54 -1.49
N ARG A 439 -26.87 -24.65 -1.45
CA ARG A 439 -27.48 -25.99 -1.48
C ARG A 439 -28.23 -26.34 -0.21
N SER A 440 -27.74 -25.94 0.96
CA SER A 440 -28.42 -26.16 2.24
C SER A 440 -29.72 -25.38 2.40
N LEU A 441 -29.90 -24.29 1.65
CA LEU A 441 -31.13 -23.49 1.65
C LEU A 441 -32.22 -24.06 0.69
N HIS A 442 -31.85 -24.97 -0.21
CA HIS A 442 -32.75 -25.51 -1.24
C HIS A 442 -32.97 -27.03 -1.10
N GLY A 443 -32.39 -27.67 -0.13
CA GLY A 443 -32.60 -29.06 0.26
C GLY A 443 -33.32 -29.17 1.58
#